data_6c7d463c8fbdf1784e6c3db9f275b2a5
#
_entry.id   6c7d463c8fbdf1784e6c3db9f275b2a5
#
_cell.length_a   1.000
_cell.length_b   1.000
_cell.length_c   1.000
_cell.angle_alpha   90.00
_cell.angle_beta   90.00
_cell.angle_gamma   90.00
#
_symmetry.space_group_name_H-M   'P 1'
#
loop_
_entity.id
_entity.type
_entity.pdbx_description
1 polymer ?
#
loop_
_entity_poly.entity_id
_entity_poly.type
_entity_poly.pdbx_seq_one_letter_code
_entity_poly.pdbx_strand_id
1 'polypeptide(L)'
;MVGTSIGAVNGALIAGNPPERRTEALQAFWSKAAWPAAGGGIAPNRLVQAMQRFAGQLQTASFGNSAMFVPSFTGMTANGTGTIGLYDLSPLRSTLAQLVDFDLLNTGAVRLTVVAVDLETGDEVLFDTQTDWLGPEHIMASNALLPDFRPIEIGGRLYGDGGLVSNLPIDVVRREPDGDRLCLAIELFSARRQRCTTFAEAVARRQELLFVNQSRWFLEAYVREDRVRNTLRAVLDLVPKELRDRPEVRAALVEAERPDMRLVTIGGDPGPEVGSWFYDYSEQAIMRRWDAGASKARDALTALQGALASNQATSTTR
;
A
#
# COMPACT_ATOMS: atom_id res chain seq x y z
N MET A 1 10.48 4.02 -3.61
CA MET A 1 9.06 3.76 -3.30
C MET A 1 8.98 2.50 -2.46
N VAL A 2 8.01 2.40 -1.54
CA VAL A 2 7.75 1.16 -0.79
C VAL A 2 6.29 0.78 -1.01
N GLY A 3 6.01 -0.48 -1.32
CA GLY A 3 4.66 -0.95 -1.63
C GLY A 3 4.33 -2.29 -0.97
N THR A 4 3.14 -2.37 -0.38
CA THR A 4 2.54 -3.60 0.15
C THR A 4 1.31 -3.95 -0.66
N SER A 5 1.15 -5.22 -1.03
CA SER A 5 -0.03 -5.72 -1.76
C SER A 5 -0.28 -4.93 -3.05
N ILE A 6 -1.47 -4.37 -3.23
CA ILE A 6 -1.78 -3.52 -4.39
C ILE A 6 -0.85 -2.30 -4.51
N GLY A 7 -0.23 -1.87 -3.41
CA GLY A 7 0.81 -0.84 -3.41
C GLY A 7 2.07 -1.30 -4.14
N ALA A 8 2.43 -2.58 -4.05
CA ALA A 8 3.55 -3.16 -4.80
C ALA A 8 3.24 -3.22 -6.31
N VAL A 9 1.99 -3.56 -6.69
CA VAL A 9 1.54 -3.54 -8.09
C VAL A 9 1.65 -2.13 -8.67
N ASN A 10 1.06 -1.13 -8.00
CA ASN A 10 1.14 0.26 -8.44
C ASN A 10 2.59 0.77 -8.46
N GLY A 11 3.40 0.37 -7.48
CA GLY A 11 4.82 0.68 -7.42
C GLY A 11 5.59 0.13 -8.63
N ALA A 12 5.34 -1.13 -9.00
CA ALA A 12 5.96 -1.76 -10.17
C ALA A 12 5.53 -1.07 -11.48
N LEU A 13 4.24 -0.72 -11.63
CA LEU A 13 3.73 0.02 -12.79
C LEU A 13 4.37 1.41 -12.91
N ILE A 14 4.69 2.06 -11.81
CA ILE A 14 5.34 3.37 -11.80
C ILE A 14 6.85 3.23 -12.04
N ALA A 15 7.53 2.34 -11.32
CA ALA A 15 8.98 2.22 -11.36
C ALA A 15 9.48 1.53 -12.65
N GLY A 16 8.71 0.58 -13.19
CA GLY A 16 9.00 -0.15 -14.43
C GLY A 16 8.44 0.52 -15.69
N ASN A 17 8.16 1.83 -15.63
CA ASN A 17 7.78 2.60 -16.82
C ASN A 17 8.46 3.98 -16.81
N PRO A 18 8.84 4.52 -17.99
CA PRO A 18 9.37 5.87 -18.08
C PRO A 18 8.30 6.89 -17.66
N PRO A 19 8.69 8.07 -17.17
CA PRO A 19 7.78 9.06 -16.55
C PRO A 19 6.53 9.37 -17.35
N GLU A 20 6.66 9.51 -18.66
CA GLU A 20 5.58 9.84 -19.61
C GLU A 20 4.55 8.72 -19.76
N ARG A 21 4.91 7.46 -19.49
CA ARG A 21 4.03 6.29 -19.64
C ARG A 21 3.42 5.78 -18.32
N ARG A 22 3.85 6.30 -17.17
CA ARG A 22 3.41 5.82 -15.83
C ARG A 22 1.90 5.89 -15.64
N THR A 23 1.30 7.02 -16.00
CA THR A 23 -0.15 7.20 -15.88
C THR A 23 -0.90 6.28 -16.84
N GLU A 24 -0.42 6.10 -18.07
CA GLU A 24 -0.98 5.19 -19.05
C GLU A 24 -0.94 3.73 -18.54
N ALA A 25 0.19 3.29 -18.00
CA ALA A 25 0.35 1.95 -17.46
C ALA A 25 -0.60 1.67 -16.29
N LEU A 26 -0.75 2.63 -15.37
CA LEU A 26 -1.73 2.55 -14.28
C LEU A 26 -3.16 2.48 -14.81
N GLN A 27 -3.53 3.33 -15.78
CA GLN A 27 -4.86 3.32 -16.39
C GLN A 27 -5.13 2.00 -17.14
N ALA A 28 -4.15 1.50 -17.87
CA ALA A 28 -4.27 0.22 -18.58
C ALA A 28 -4.49 -0.94 -17.60
N PHE A 29 -3.75 -1.00 -16.49
CA PHE A 29 -3.94 -2.02 -15.46
C PHE A 29 -5.35 -1.96 -14.85
N TRP A 30 -5.77 -0.78 -14.38
CA TRP A 30 -7.06 -0.63 -13.71
C TRP A 30 -8.25 -0.77 -14.66
N SER A 31 -8.12 -0.38 -15.93
CA SER A 31 -9.12 -0.64 -16.98
C SER A 31 -9.25 -2.13 -17.28
N LYS A 32 -8.13 -2.86 -17.33
CA LYS A 32 -8.13 -4.32 -17.52
C LYS A 32 -8.72 -5.06 -16.32
N ALA A 33 -8.51 -4.53 -15.10
CA ALA A 33 -9.11 -5.05 -13.88
C ALA A 33 -10.60 -4.73 -13.73
N ALA A 34 -11.12 -3.78 -14.50
CA ALA A 34 -12.51 -3.38 -14.43
C ALA A 34 -13.44 -4.39 -15.06
N TRP A 35 -14.56 -4.69 -14.39
CA TRP A 35 -15.68 -5.40 -15.00
C TRP A 35 -16.61 -4.41 -15.68
N PRO A 36 -17.09 -4.70 -16.92
CA PRO A 36 -18.14 -3.91 -17.55
C PRO A 36 -19.35 -3.78 -16.62
N ALA A 37 -19.92 -2.60 -16.52
CA ALA A 37 -21.11 -2.39 -15.72
C ALA A 37 -22.25 -3.29 -16.22
N ALA A 38 -22.76 -4.18 -15.37
CA ALA A 38 -23.93 -4.97 -15.69
C ALA A 38 -25.14 -4.00 -15.86
N GLY A 39 -25.60 -3.78 -17.10
CA GLY A 39 -26.76 -2.95 -17.42
C GLY A 39 -26.50 -1.51 -17.87
N GLY A 40 -25.28 -1.15 -18.27
CA GLY A 40 -24.94 0.04 -19.07
C GLY A 40 -25.51 1.36 -18.56
N GLY A 41 -25.07 1.86 -17.39
CA GLY A 41 -25.39 3.20 -16.91
C GLY A 41 -25.45 3.34 -15.38
N ILE A 42 -25.42 4.59 -14.90
CA ILE A 42 -25.63 4.89 -13.48
C ILE A 42 -27.08 4.60 -13.12
N ALA A 43 -27.31 3.63 -12.26
CA ALA A 43 -28.66 3.27 -11.83
C ALA A 43 -29.35 4.45 -11.10
N PRO A 44 -30.61 4.74 -11.41
CA PRO A 44 -31.30 5.93 -10.90
C PRO A 44 -31.65 5.85 -9.42
N ASN A 45 -31.61 4.67 -8.78
CA ASN A 45 -31.94 4.53 -7.37
C ASN A 45 -30.96 3.64 -6.60
N ARG A 46 -30.94 3.81 -5.26
CA ARG A 46 -30.02 3.12 -4.36
C ARG A 46 -30.18 1.59 -4.37
N LEU A 47 -31.39 1.08 -4.59
CA LEU A 47 -31.66 -0.36 -4.60
C LEU A 47 -31.01 -1.02 -5.82
N VAL A 48 -31.20 -0.45 -7.01
CA VAL A 48 -30.58 -0.97 -8.24
C VAL A 48 -29.04 -0.88 -8.17
N GLN A 49 -28.51 0.21 -7.60
CA GLN A 49 -27.07 0.31 -7.34
C GLN A 49 -26.56 -0.79 -6.40
N ALA A 50 -27.30 -1.10 -5.32
CA ALA A 50 -26.95 -2.17 -4.39
C ALA A 50 -26.99 -3.55 -5.09
N MET A 51 -27.98 -3.80 -5.93
CA MET A 51 -28.11 -5.04 -6.72
C MET A 51 -26.96 -5.17 -7.74
N GLN A 52 -26.60 -4.09 -8.43
CA GLN A 52 -25.48 -4.08 -9.37
C GLN A 52 -24.13 -4.36 -8.67
N ARG A 53 -23.90 -3.77 -7.49
CA ARG A 53 -22.72 -4.04 -6.67
C ARG A 53 -22.67 -5.50 -6.22
N PHE A 54 -23.77 -6.03 -5.71
CA PHE A 54 -23.87 -7.43 -5.28
C PHE A 54 -23.57 -8.38 -6.45
N ALA A 55 -24.14 -8.12 -7.63
CA ALA A 55 -23.88 -8.90 -8.83
C ALA A 55 -22.39 -8.83 -9.24
N GLY A 56 -21.78 -7.66 -9.21
CA GLY A 56 -20.33 -7.49 -9.50
C GLY A 56 -19.42 -8.22 -8.51
N GLN A 57 -19.76 -8.18 -7.22
CA GLN A 57 -19.04 -8.92 -6.18
C GLN A 57 -19.18 -10.44 -6.37
N LEU A 58 -20.41 -10.92 -6.63
CA LEU A 58 -20.66 -12.34 -6.89
C LEU A 58 -19.91 -12.79 -8.16
N GLN A 59 -19.89 -11.97 -9.19
CA GLN A 59 -19.16 -12.23 -10.42
C GLN A 59 -17.65 -12.34 -10.14
N THR A 60 -17.07 -11.39 -9.42
CA THR A 60 -15.64 -11.41 -9.05
C THR A 60 -15.32 -12.61 -8.17
N ALA A 61 -16.15 -12.92 -7.18
CA ALA A 61 -15.96 -14.08 -6.31
C ALA A 61 -16.06 -15.41 -7.08
N SER A 62 -16.96 -15.50 -8.07
CA SER A 62 -17.21 -16.74 -8.81
C SER A 62 -16.26 -16.97 -9.99
N PHE A 63 -15.85 -15.89 -10.67
CA PHE A 63 -15.06 -15.98 -11.92
C PHE A 63 -13.66 -15.37 -11.80
N GLY A 64 -13.34 -14.72 -10.66
CA GLY A 64 -12.07 -14.03 -10.46
C GLY A 64 -12.02 -12.67 -11.16
N ASN A 65 -10.82 -12.19 -11.42
CA ASN A 65 -10.52 -10.95 -12.13
C ASN A 65 -9.46 -11.22 -13.21
N SER A 66 -9.79 -11.00 -14.46
CA SER A 66 -8.94 -11.37 -15.61
C SER A 66 -7.57 -10.68 -15.61
N ALA A 67 -7.41 -9.57 -14.89
CA ALA A 67 -6.13 -8.87 -14.75
C ALA A 67 -5.31 -9.35 -13.55
N MET A 68 -5.97 -9.92 -12.51
CA MET A 68 -5.33 -10.15 -11.23
C MET A 68 -5.39 -11.60 -10.76
N PHE A 69 -6.56 -12.27 -10.81
CA PHE A 69 -6.71 -13.60 -10.24
C PHE A 69 -7.86 -14.41 -10.84
N VAL A 70 -7.76 -15.74 -10.77
CA VAL A 70 -8.82 -16.67 -11.15
C VAL A 70 -9.12 -17.65 -10.04
N PRO A 71 -10.34 -18.23 -9.97
CA PRO A 71 -10.66 -19.28 -9.02
C PRO A 71 -9.71 -20.47 -9.15
N SER A 72 -9.23 -20.99 -8.02
CA SER A 72 -8.39 -22.17 -7.97
C SER A 72 -9.24 -23.40 -7.64
N PHE A 73 -9.53 -24.23 -8.64
CA PHE A 73 -10.31 -25.46 -8.44
C PHE A 73 -9.51 -26.58 -7.71
N THR A 74 -8.19 -26.45 -7.65
CA THR A 74 -7.33 -27.47 -7.01
C THR A 74 -7.36 -27.41 -5.49
N GLY A 75 -7.81 -26.31 -4.89
CA GLY A 75 -7.93 -26.14 -3.43
C GLY A 75 -9.10 -26.91 -2.79
N MET A 76 -10.02 -27.43 -3.59
CA MET A 76 -11.26 -28.12 -3.12
C MET A 76 -11.18 -29.63 -3.13
N THR A 77 -10.01 -30.26 -3.32
CA THR A 77 -9.89 -31.71 -3.30
C THR A 77 -10.01 -32.26 -1.88
N ALA A 78 -10.90 -33.25 -1.69
CA ALA A 78 -11.30 -33.81 -0.41
C ALA A 78 -10.18 -34.52 0.40
N ASN A 79 -8.96 -34.61 -0.13
CA ASN A 79 -7.87 -35.40 0.46
C ASN A 79 -6.83 -34.57 1.25
N GLY A 80 -7.10 -33.29 1.56
CA GLY A 80 -6.22 -32.48 2.40
C GLY A 80 -4.83 -32.13 1.81
N THR A 81 -4.51 -32.61 0.60
CA THR A 81 -3.30 -32.29 -0.14
C THR A 81 -3.52 -31.13 -1.14
N GLY A 82 -4.68 -30.49 -1.03
CA GLY A 82 -5.06 -29.36 -1.87
C GLY A 82 -4.23 -28.11 -1.56
N THR A 83 -3.95 -27.35 -2.57
CA THR A 83 -3.25 -26.07 -2.46
C THR A 83 -4.04 -25.08 -1.58
N ILE A 84 -3.35 -24.47 -0.64
CA ILE A 84 -3.89 -23.41 0.20
C ILE A 84 -4.28 -22.23 -0.69
N GLY A 85 -5.55 -21.76 -0.63
CA GLY A 85 -6.05 -20.57 -1.32
C GLY A 85 -7.20 -20.82 -2.29
N LEU A 86 -8.15 -19.89 -2.32
CA LEU A 86 -9.34 -19.93 -3.19
C LEU A 86 -9.04 -19.45 -4.61
N TYR A 87 -8.03 -18.60 -4.75
CA TYR A 87 -7.67 -17.95 -6.01
C TYR A 87 -6.18 -18.13 -6.34
N ASP A 88 -5.89 -18.06 -7.64
CA ASP A 88 -4.55 -18.10 -8.22
C ASP A 88 -4.22 -16.75 -8.88
N LEU A 89 -3.00 -16.25 -8.66
CA LEU A 89 -2.51 -14.96 -9.15
C LEU A 89 -1.84 -15.04 -10.55
N SER A 90 -1.98 -16.13 -11.28
CA SER A 90 -1.38 -16.25 -12.62
C SER A 90 -1.80 -15.16 -13.61
N PRO A 91 -3.05 -14.63 -13.60
CA PRO A 91 -3.38 -13.48 -14.44
C PRO A 91 -2.59 -12.22 -14.08
N LEU A 92 -2.29 -11.99 -12.78
CA LEU A 92 -1.45 -10.87 -12.36
C LEU A 92 -0.05 -10.97 -12.94
N ARG A 93 0.57 -12.16 -12.93
CA ARG A 93 1.87 -12.40 -13.59
C ARG A 93 1.85 -11.95 -15.05
N SER A 94 0.83 -12.40 -15.80
CA SER A 94 0.70 -12.07 -17.22
C SER A 94 0.45 -10.59 -17.48
N THR A 95 -0.32 -9.94 -16.60
CA THR A 95 -0.62 -8.51 -16.71
C THR A 95 0.62 -7.66 -16.38
N LEU A 96 1.36 -8.02 -15.33
CA LEU A 96 2.61 -7.35 -15.00
C LEU A 96 3.65 -7.51 -16.11
N ALA A 97 3.81 -8.70 -16.70
CA ALA A 97 4.74 -8.92 -17.80
C ALA A 97 4.41 -8.09 -19.06
N GLN A 98 3.13 -7.68 -19.23
CA GLN A 98 2.71 -6.82 -20.35
C GLN A 98 2.88 -5.33 -20.08
N LEU A 99 2.76 -4.90 -18.81
CA LEU A 99 2.65 -3.48 -18.44
C LEU A 99 3.89 -2.95 -17.71
N VAL A 100 4.80 -3.82 -17.27
CA VAL A 100 6.02 -3.46 -16.52
C VAL A 100 7.23 -3.90 -17.30
N ASP A 101 8.13 -2.98 -17.58
CA ASP A 101 9.48 -3.28 -18.04
C ASP A 101 10.32 -3.63 -16.81
N PHE A 102 10.56 -4.93 -16.60
CA PHE A 102 11.32 -5.43 -15.46
C PHE A 102 12.82 -5.11 -15.56
N ASP A 103 13.36 -4.92 -16.75
CA ASP A 103 14.75 -4.48 -16.93
C ASP A 103 14.86 -3.03 -16.45
N LEU A 104 13.96 -2.14 -16.89
CA LEU A 104 13.90 -0.76 -16.41
C LEU A 104 13.67 -0.70 -14.89
N LEU A 105 12.74 -1.50 -14.35
CA LEU A 105 12.49 -1.58 -12.91
C LEU A 105 13.78 -1.85 -12.12
N ASN A 106 14.56 -2.81 -12.57
CA ASN A 106 15.78 -3.25 -11.91
C ASN A 106 17.02 -2.37 -12.20
N THR A 107 16.91 -1.36 -13.08
CA THR A 107 17.96 -0.34 -13.23
C THR A 107 18.06 0.58 -12.01
N GLY A 108 17.03 0.59 -11.14
CA GLY A 108 16.98 1.40 -9.94
C GLY A 108 16.74 2.90 -10.18
N ALA A 109 16.33 3.32 -11.39
CA ALA A 109 15.97 4.71 -11.69
C ALA A 109 14.89 5.24 -10.73
N VAL A 110 13.95 4.36 -10.34
CA VAL A 110 13.04 4.55 -9.21
C VAL A 110 13.14 3.30 -8.34
N ARG A 111 13.81 3.42 -7.20
CA ARG A 111 13.90 2.31 -6.25
C ARG A 111 12.52 1.85 -5.82
N LEU A 112 12.26 0.55 -5.89
CA LEU A 112 11.06 -0.11 -5.40
C LEU A 112 11.44 -1.15 -4.35
N THR A 113 10.84 -1.01 -3.16
CA THR A 113 10.85 -2.03 -2.11
C THR A 113 9.46 -2.65 -2.02
N VAL A 114 9.37 -3.96 -2.13
CA VAL A 114 8.13 -4.74 -2.05
C VAL A 114 8.11 -5.47 -0.71
N VAL A 115 7.04 -5.28 0.05
CA VAL A 115 6.87 -5.91 1.37
C VAL A 115 6.08 -7.22 1.22
N ALA A 116 6.60 -8.30 1.75
CA ALA A 116 5.96 -9.60 1.87
C ALA A 116 6.14 -10.16 3.28
N VAL A 117 5.47 -11.26 3.60
CA VAL A 117 5.69 -12.02 4.83
C VAL A 117 6.17 -13.42 4.50
N ASP A 118 7.21 -13.88 5.18
CA ASP A 118 7.61 -15.28 5.18
C ASP A 118 6.62 -16.07 6.03
N LEU A 119 5.92 -17.02 5.42
CA LEU A 119 4.85 -17.76 6.11
C LEU A 119 5.35 -18.83 7.09
N GLU A 120 6.62 -19.18 7.03
CA GLU A 120 7.20 -20.16 7.96
C GLU A 120 7.70 -19.49 9.24
N THR A 121 8.28 -18.27 9.12
CA THR A 121 8.84 -17.56 10.28
C THR A 121 7.92 -16.46 10.81
N GLY A 122 7.01 -15.92 9.96
CA GLY A 122 6.19 -14.74 10.26
C GLY A 122 6.95 -13.42 10.11
N ASP A 123 8.19 -13.43 9.62
CA ASP A 123 9.01 -12.25 9.47
C ASP A 123 8.57 -11.40 8.28
N GLU A 124 8.69 -10.08 8.43
CA GLU A 124 8.62 -9.13 7.32
C GLU A 124 9.82 -9.34 6.39
N VAL A 125 9.53 -9.48 5.11
CA VAL A 125 10.57 -9.62 4.06
C VAL A 125 10.45 -8.47 3.09
N LEU A 126 11.60 -7.84 2.80
CA LEU A 126 11.71 -6.72 1.88
C LEU A 126 12.47 -7.16 0.64
N PHE A 127 11.80 -7.20 -0.50
CA PHE A 127 12.43 -7.36 -1.81
C PHE A 127 12.69 -5.98 -2.39
N ASP A 128 13.93 -5.64 -2.70
CA ASP A 128 14.35 -4.28 -3.02
C ASP A 128 15.20 -4.24 -4.28
N THR A 129 14.87 -3.37 -5.23
CA THR A 129 15.62 -3.23 -6.50
C THR A 129 17.08 -2.79 -6.32
N GLN A 130 17.50 -2.36 -5.12
CA GLN A 130 18.93 -2.08 -4.85
C GLN A 130 19.73 -3.33 -4.51
N THR A 131 19.08 -4.36 -3.97
CA THR A 131 19.74 -5.58 -3.47
C THR A 131 19.32 -6.83 -4.22
N ASP A 132 18.12 -6.81 -4.82
CA ASP A 132 17.50 -7.97 -5.42
C ASP A 132 17.09 -7.68 -6.88
N TRP A 133 17.04 -8.75 -7.68
CA TRP A 133 16.38 -8.69 -8.99
C TRP A 133 14.90 -9.01 -8.81
N LEU A 134 14.04 -8.02 -8.91
CA LEU A 134 12.61 -8.19 -8.76
C LEU A 134 11.97 -8.69 -10.06
N GLY A 135 11.26 -9.82 -9.98
CA GLY A 135 10.39 -10.33 -11.02
C GLY A 135 8.91 -10.24 -10.61
N PRO A 136 7.99 -10.66 -11.49
CA PRO A 136 6.55 -10.67 -11.18
C PRO A 136 6.21 -11.45 -9.91
N GLU A 137 6.95 -12.52 -9.59
CA GLU A 137 6.73 -13.36 -8.41
C GLU A 137 6.88 -12.60 -7.09
N HIS A 138 7.79 -11.62 -7.01
CA HIS A 138 7.96 -10.78 -5.82
C HIS A 138 6.75 -9.87 -5.59
N ILE A 139 6.20 -9.31 -6.68
CA ILE A 139 4.97 -8.52 -6.64
C ILE A 139 3.77 -9.40 -6.26
N MET A 140 3.69 -10.61 -6.83
CA MET A 140 2.63 -11.59 -6.51
C MET A 140 2.71 -12.04 -5.06
N ALA A 141 3.90 -12.29 -4.50
CA ALA A 141 4.10 -12.65 -3.11
C ALA A 141 3.49 -11.61 -2.16
N SER A 142 3.75 -10.33 -2.44
CA SER A 142 3.16 -9.21 -1.71
C SER A 142 1.63 -9.12 -1.82
N ASN A 143 1.02 -9.78 -2.80
CA ASN A 143 -0.43 -9.77 -3.04
C ASN A 143 -1.13 -11.09 -2.64
N ALA A 144 -0.39 -12.04 -2.10
CA ALA A 144 -0.91 -13.36 -1.75
C ALA A 144 -1.53 -13.36 -0.34
N LEU A 145 -2.67 -12.66 -0.17
CA LEU A 145 -3.38 -12.54 1.11
C LEU A 145 -4.08 -13.85 1.46
N LEU A 146 -3.66 -14.46 2.57
CA LEU A 146 -4.29 -15.68 3.10
C LEU A 146 -5.66 -15.36 3.75
N PRO A 147 -6.64 -16.26 3.67
CA PRO A 147 -6.65 -17.54 2.96
C PRO A 147 -7.13 -17.42 1.50
N ASP A 148 -7.36 -16.21 0.99
CA ASP A 148 -7.99 -16.00 -0.32
C ASP A 148 -7.06 -16.42 -1.46
N PHE A 149 -5.77 -16.12 -1.36
CA PHE A 149 -4.78 -16.39 -2.40
C PHE A 149 -3.76 -17.44 -1.98
N ARG A 150 -3.27 -18.19 -2.96
CA ARG A 150 -2.21 -19.16 -2.75
C ARG A 150 -0.89 -18.45 -2.43
N PRO A 151 -0.12 -18.94 -1.45
CA PRO A 151 1.24 -18.48 -1.22
C PRO A 151 2.10 -18.58 -2.48
N ILE A 152 3.07 -17.70 -2.61
CA ILE A 152 4.04 -17.70 -3.69
C ILE A 152 5.36 -18.27 -3.19
N GLU A 153 5.87 -19.30 -3.88
CA GLU A 153 7.17 -19.87 -3.57
C GLU A 153 8.28 -19.11 -4.32
N ILE A 154 9.26 -18.64 -3.56
CA ILE A 154 10.48 -17.99 -4.07
C ILE A 154 11.68 -18.58 -3.33
N GLY A 155 12.62 -19.17 -4.07
CA GLY A 155 13.84 -19.73 -3.47
C GLY A 155 13.59 -20.86 -2.46
N GLY A 156 12.49 -21.62 -2.61
CA GLY A 156 12.11 -22.73 -1.72
C GLY A 156 11.41 -22.29 -0.41
N ARG A 157 11.05 -21.00 -0.28
CA ARG A 157 10.28 -20.46 0.85
C ARG A 157 8.92 -19.95 0.38
N LEU A 158 7.92 -20.01 1.25
CA LEU A 158 6.56 -19.58 0.97
C LEU A 158 6.29 -18.17 1.51
N TYR A 159 5.83 -17.30 0.62
CA TYR A 159 5.52 -15.91 0.96
C TYR A 159 4.04 -15.61 0.80
N GLY A 160 3.56 -14.71 1.66
CA GLY A 160 2.23 -14.15 1.63
C GLY A 160 2.22 -12.63 1.61
N ASP A 161 1.01 -12.07 1.55
CA ASP A 161 0.80 -10.62 1.50
C ASP A 161 1.44 -9.89 2.69
N GLY A 162 2.26 -8.89 2.36
CA GLY A 162 2.92 -8.04 3.36
C GLY A 162 1.96 -7.30 4.27
N GLY A 163 0.69 -7.10 3.87
CA GLY A 163 -0.35 -6.51 4.70
C GLY A 163 -0.66 -7.29 5.97
N LEU A 164 -0.27 -8.57 6.05
CA LEU A 164 -0.38 -9.36 7.27
C LEU A 164 0.56 -8.86 8.38
N VAL A 165 1.66 -8.20 8.04
CA VAL A 165 2.69 -7.69 8.97
C VAL A 165 2.83 -6.17 8.91
N SER A 166 2.80 -5.56 7.72
CA SER A 166 2.99 -4.12 7.52
C SER A 166 2.18 -3.59 6.33
N ASN A 167 0.96 -3.12 6.61
CA ASN A 167 0.07 -2.60 5.56
C ASN A 167 0.47 -1.19 5.07
N LEU A 168 1.10 -0.38 5.91
CA LEU A 168 1.63 0.95 5.60
C LEU A 168 3.08 1.06 6.12
N PRO A 169 4.08 0.60 5.34
CA PRO A 169 5.46 0.37 5.80
C PRO A 169 6.28 1.68 5.91
N ILE A 170 5.85 2.62 6.75
CA ILE A 170 6.51 3.92 6.99
C ILE A 170 7.88 3.73 7.61
N ASP A 171 8.02 2.73 8.47
CA ASP A 171 9.27 2.42 9.16
C ASP A 171 10.38 1.96 8.21
N VAL A 172 10.04 1.30 7.10
CA VAL A 172 10.99 0.96 6.03
C VAL A 172 11.58 2.25 5.43
N VAL A 173 10.75 3.24 5.12
CA VAL A 173 11.20 4.54 4.60
C VAL A 173 12.04 5.29 5.63
N ARG A 174 11.69 5.17 6.90
CA ARG A 174 12.36 5.87 8.00
C ARG A 174 13.77 5.33 8.31
N ARG A 175 13.97 4.03 8.12
CA ARG A 175 15.28 3.37 8.34
C ARG A 175 16.34 3.76 7.31
N GLU A 176 15.97 4.41 6.21
CA GLU A 176 16.92 4.85 5.20
C GLU A 176 17.90 5.88 5.78
N PRO A 177 19.21 5.74 5.53
CA PRO A 177 20.22 6.58 6.17
C PRO A 177 20.37 7.97 5.54
N ASP A 178 19.89 8.16 4.30
CA ASP A 178 20.25 9.34 3.50
C ASP A 178 19.27 10.50 3.66
N GLY A 179 19.71 11.60 4.25
CA GLY A 179 19.17 12.96 4.20
C GLY A 179 17.70 13.14 4.61
N ASP A 180 17.29 14.38 4.76
CA ASP A 180 15.90 14.74 5.02
C ASP A 180 15.00 14.36 3.84
N ARG A 181 13.81 13.87 4.13
CA ARG A 181 12.91 13.36 3.11
C ARG A 181 11.45 13.73 3.33
N LEU A 182 10.72 13.76 2.21
CA LEU A 182 9.27 13.84 2.21
C LEU A 182 8.70 12.45 1.91
N CYS A 183 7.94 11.91 2.86
CA CYS A 183 7.21 10.66 2.70
C CYS A 183 5.73 10.96 2.40
N LEU A 184 5.24 10.53 1.25
CA LEU A 184 3.82 10.54 0.91
C LEU A 184 3.25 9.16 1.20
N ALA A 185 2.51 9.02 2.29
CA ALA A 185 1.90 7.77 2.72
C ALA A 185 0.45 7.68 2.21
N ILE A 186 0.18 6.69 1.35
CA ILE A 186 -1.14 6.49 0.75
C ILE A 186 -1.90 5.46 1.58
N GLU A 187 -2.94 5.88 2.28
CA GLU A 187 -3.84 5.01 3.05
C GLU A 187 -5.08 4.64 2.24
N LEU A 188 -5.35 3.34 2.13
CA LEU A 188 -6.54 2.83 1.43
C LEU A 188 -7.75 2.66 2.36
N PHE A 189 -7.51 2.47 3.65
CA PHE A 189 -8.55 2.08 4.61
C PHE A 189 -8.90 3.20 5.58
N SER A 190 -10.18 3.26 5.99
CA SER A 190 -10.68 4.25 6.94
C SER A 190 -11.04 3.61 8.29
N ALA A 191 -10.61 4.26 9.38
CA ALA A 191 -11.04 3.89 10.72
C ALA A 191 -12.54 4.16 10.93
N ARG A 192 -13.12 5.16 10.24
CA ARG A 192 -14.52 5.56 10.36
C ARG A 192 -15.34 4.95 9.24
N ARG A 193 -16.44 4.30 9.60
CA ARG A 193 -17.43 3.76 8.65
C ARG A 193 -18.83 3.81 9.23
N GLN A 194 -19.82 3.69 8.34
CA GLN A 194 -21.21 3.47 8.71
C GLN A 194 -21.39 2.11 9.40
N ARG A 195 -22.46 1.95 10.14
CA ARG A 195 -22.82 0.72 10.85
C ARG A 195 -22.97 -0.44 9.86
N CYS A 196 -22.32 -1.57 10.14
CA CYS A 196 -22.54 -2.81 9.40
C CYS A 196 -23.95 -3.35 9.68
N THR A 197 -24.65 -3.78 8.64
CA THR A 197 -26.01 -4.28 8.69
C THR A 197 -26.12 -5.72 8.21
N THR A 198 -25.09 -6.24 7.52
CA THR A 198 -25.04 -7.59 6.99
C THR A 198 -23.79 -8.34 7.47
N PHE A 199 -23.84 -9.68 7.42
CA PHE A 199 -22.70 -10.53 7.74
C PHE A 199 -21.50 -10.24 6.82
N ALA A 200 -21.74 -10.08 5.52
CA ALA A 200 -20.70 -9.77 4.54
C ALA A 200 -19.99 -8.44 4.86
N GLU A 201 -20.76 -7.39 5.23
CA GLU A 201 -20.22 -6.12 5.68
C GLU A 201 -19.36 -6.27 6.95
N ALA A 202 -19.80 -7.11 7.89
CA ALA A 202 -19.05 -7.36 9.12
C ALA A 202 -17.73 -8.08 8.85
N VAL A 203 -17.70 -9.06 7.93
CA VAL A 203 -16.47 -9.75 7.50
C VAL A 203 -15.50 -8.78 6.84
N ALA A 204 -15.98 -7.98 5.88
CA ALA A 204 -15.16 -6.96 5.22
C ALA A 204 -14.63 -5.92 6.22
N ARG A 205 -15.48 -5.49 7.16
CA ARG A 205 -15.09 -4.53 8.19
C ARG A 205 -14.02 -5.07 9.15
N ARG A 206 -14.11 -6.34 9.51
CA ARG A 206 -13.06 -7.00 10.31
C ARG A 206 -11.70 -6.88 9.63
N GLN A 207 -11.62 -7.19 8.34
CA GLN A 207 -10.37 -7.12 7.58
C GLN A 207 -9.83 -5.68 7.53
N GLU A 208 -10.69 -4.71 7.24
CA GLU A 208 -10.32 -3.30 7.23
C GLU A 208 -9.77 -2.83 8.58
N LEU A 209 -10.42 -3.21 9.67
CA LEU A 209 -9.98 -2.82 11.02
C LEU A 209 -8.59 -3.39 11.36
N LEU A 210 -8.25 -4.59 10.88
CA LEU A 210 -6.92 -5.15 11.04
C LEU A 210 -5.88 -4.27 10.35
N PHE A 211 -6.09 -3.89 9.09
CA PHE A 211 -5.17 -3.05 8.34
C PHE A 211 -5.09 -1.61 8.89
N VAL A 212 -6.23 -1.00 9.20
CA VAL A 212 -6.29 0.36 9.78
C VAL A 212 -5.55 0.43 11.11
N ASN A 213 -5.71 -0.57 11.98
CA ASN A 213 -5.05 -0.54 13.28
C ASN A 213 -3.53 -0.71 13.14
N GLN A 214 -3.04 -1.53 12.21
CA GLN A 214 -1.62 -1.59 11.90
C GLN A 214 -1.09 -0.22 11.46
N SER A 215 -1.72 0.39 10.44
CA SER A 215 -1.33 1.70 9.93
C SER A 215 -1.32 2.76 11.03
N ARG A 216 -2.35 2.77 11.89
CA ARG A 216 -2.44 3.70 13.02
C ARG A 216 -1.28 3.52 14.00
N TRP A 217 -0.92 2.29 14.34
CA TRP A 217 0.19 2.03 15.25
C TRP A 217 1.51 2.54 14.70
N PHE A 218 1.79 2.34 13.41
CA PHE A 218 2.99 2.89 12.77
C PHE A 218 2.98 4.42 12.76
N LEU A 219 1.85 5.05 12.44
CA LEU A 219 1.71 6.51 12.46
C LEU A 219 1.89 7.08 13.87
N GLU A 220 1.26 6.48 14.89
CA GLU A 220 1.40 6.91 16.28
C GLU A 220 2.82 6.69 16.81
N ALA A 221 3.46 5.59 16.44
CA ALA A 221 4.87 5.34 16.78
C ALA A 221 5.77 6.40 16.16
N TYR A 222 5.59 6.70 14.87
CA TYR A 222 6.32 7.75 14.16
C TYR A 222 6.19 9.10 14.88
N VAL A 223 4.97 9.54 15.18
CA VAL A 223 4.73 10.83 15.85
C VAL A 223 5.38 10.88 17.25
N ARG A 224 5.31 9.76 17.98
CA ARG A 224 5.93 9.67 19.32
C ARG A 224 7.45 9.75 19.26
N GLU A 225 8.07 9.01 18.35
CA GLU A 225 9.51 9.01 18.16
C GLU A 225 10.04 10.36 17.66
N ASP A 226 9.33 11.00 16.74
CA ASP A 226 9.67 12.35 16.28
C ASP A 226 9.63 13.36 17.42
N ARG A 227 8.62 13.29 18.28
CA ARG A 227 8.54 14.13 19.50
C ARG A 227 9.71 13.87 20.44
N VAL A 228 10.06 12.61 20.70
CA VAL A 228 11.19 12.25 21.56
C VAL A 228 12.50 12.79 20.98
N ARG A 229 12.72 12.63 19.69
CA ARG A 229 13.92 13.12 19.01
C ARG A 229 14.03 14.64 19.08
N ASN A 230 12.93 15.37 18.83
CA ASN A 230 12.91 16.83 18.94
C ASN A 230 13.18 17.31 20.38
N THR A 231 12.65 16.60 21.38
CA THR A 231 12.96 16.87 22.79
C THR A 231 14.43 16.61 23.09
N LEU A 232 14.98 15.49 22.57
CA LEU A 232 16.39 15.15 22.73
C LEU A 232 17.31 16.22 22.12
N ARG A 233 17.01 16.72 20.93
CA ARG A 233 17.73 17.84 20.29
C ARG A 233 17.75 19.07 21.20
N ALA A 234 16.58 19.47 21.71
CA ALA A 234 16.47 20.62 22.59
C ALA A 234 17.29 20.46 23.90
N VAL A 235 17.34 19.25 24.46
CA VAL A 235 18.17 18.94 25.62
C VAL A 235 19.66 18.98 25.30
N LEU A 236 20.05 18.41 24.14
CA LEU A 236 21.45 18.37 23.70
C LEU A 236 22.01 19.78 23.40
N ASP A 237 21.16 20.72 22.98
CA ASP A 237 21.56 22.13 22.81
C ASP A 237 21.95 22.81 24.14
N LEU A 238 21.47 22.31 25.27
CA LEU A 238 21.83 22.77 26.62
C LEU A 238 23.10 22.09 27.15
N VAL A 239 23.60 21.03 26.50
CA VAL A 239 24.80 20.30 26.96
C VAL A 239 26.06 21.10 26.66
N PRO A 240 26.92 21.41 27.68
CA PRO A 240 28.20 22.08 27.48
C PRO A 240 29.09 21.32 26.50
N LYS A 241 29.86 22.06 25.69
CA LYS A 241 30.74 21.46 24.68
C LYS A 241 31.71 20.44 25.24
N GLU A 242 32.21 20.67 26.47
CA GLU A 242 33.16 19.81 27.18
C GLU A 242 32.59 18.43 27.52
N LEU A 243 31.27 18.29 27.55
CA LEU A 243 30.58 17.04 27.86
C LEU A 243 30.15 16.28 26.59
N ARG A 244 30.24 16.88 25.41
CA ARG A 244 29.76 16.27 24.15
C ARG A 244 30.57 15.04 23.72
N ASP A 245 31.79 14.91 24.22
CA ASP A 245 32.64 13.75 23.93
C ASP A 245 32.37 12.54 24.82
N ARG A 246 31.52 12.65 25.82
CA ARG A 246 31.13 11.52 26.65
C ARG A 246 30.36 10.49 25.82
N PRO A 247 30.57 9.17 26.01
CA PRO A 247 29.91 8.13 25.21
C PRO A 247 28.38 8.24 25.20
N GLU A 248 27.79 8.58 26.34
CA GLU A 248 26.33 8.70 26.50
C GLU A 248 25.78 9.89 25.68
N VAL A 249 26.52 11.01 25.68
CA VAL A 249 26.13 12.21 24.90
C VAL A 249 26.32 11.97 23.41
N ARG A 250 27.41 11.29 23.02
CA ARG A 250 27.62 10.90 21.61
C ARG A 250 26.51 9.99 21.09
N ALA A 251 26.10 8.99 21.88
CA ALA A 251 24.99 8.12 21.49
C ALA A 251 23.70 8.90 21.29
N ALA A 252 23.41 9.87 22.18
CA ALA A 252 22.26 10.74 22.07
C ALA A 252 22.35 11.69 20.87
N LEU A 253 23.53 12.21 20.53
CA LEU A 253 23.76 13.03 19.34
C LEU A 253 23.50 12.24 18.06
N VAL A 254 24.02 11.01 17.94
CA VAL A 254 23.75 10.15 16.76
C VAL A 254 22.26 9.93 16.54
N GLU A 255 21.51 9.68 17.62
CA GLU A 255 20.06 9.51 17.52
C GLU A 255 19.32 10.82 17.15
N ALA A 256 19.76 11.95 17.72
CA ALA A 256 19.20 13.27 17.45
C ALA A 256 19.50 13.77 16.03
N GLU A 257 20.64 13.38 15.46
CA GLU A 257 21.11 13.79 14.13
C GLU A 257 20.55 12.92 12.99
N ARG A 258 19.78 11.87 13.29
CA ARG A 258 19.11 11.11 12.23
C ARG A 258 18.31 12.03 11.33
N PRO A 259 18.30 11.75 10.01
CA PRO A 259 17.57 12.56 9.04
C PRO A 259 16.10 12.75 9.41
N ASP A 260 15.58 13.95 9.15
CA ASP A 260 14.17 14.24 9.35
C ASP A 260 13.31 13.68 8.22
N MET A 261 12.18 13.12 8.56
CA MET A 261 11.18 12.67 7.61
C MET A 261 9.89 13.50 7.81
N ARG A 262 9.51 14.26 6.80
CA ARG A 262 8.20 14.89 6.79
C ARG A 262 7.18 13.92 6.21
N LEU A 263 6.22 13.51 7.02
CA LEU A 263 5.16 12.59 6.63
C LEU A 263 3.90 13.36 6.23
N VAL A 264 3.38 13.04 5.04
CA VAL A 264 2.09 13.53 4.55
C VAL A 264 1.22 12.31 4.21
N THR A 265 0.08 12.16 4.89
CA THR A 265 -0.87 11.09 4.63
C THR A 265 -1.88 11.50 3.57
N ILE A 266 -2.11 10.63 2.59
CA ILE A 266 -3.10 10.81 1.52
C ILE A 266 -4.08 9.64 1.59
N GLY A 267 -5.36 9.92 1.80
CA GLY A 267 -6.37 8.87 1.84
C GLY A 267 -7.13 8.80 3.15
N GLY A 268 -7.51 7.62 3.59
CA GLY A 268 -8.14 7.36 4.88
C GLY A 268 -9.66 7.55 4.97
N ASP A 269 -10.34 8.12 3.95
CA ASP A 269 -11.81 8.15 3.88
C ASP A 269 -12.31 7.80 2.48
N PRO A 270 -12.78 6.58 2.25
CA PRO A 270 -13.31 6.16 0.96
C PRO A 270 -14.69 6.77 0.62
N GLY A 271 -15.23 7.66 1.47
CA GLY A 271 -16.57 8.19 1.32
C GLY A 271 -17.66 7.26 1.89
N PRO A 272 -18.94 7.54 1.62
CA PRO A 272 -20.10 6.83 2.20
C PRO A 272 -20.35 5.45 1.60
N GLU A 273 -19.40 4.86 0.90
CA GLU A 273 -19.59 3.54 0.29
C GLU A 273 -19.67 2.45 1.37
N VAL A 274 -20.87 1.90 1.52
CA VAL A 274 -21.16 0.75 2.39
C VAL A 274 -20.98 -0.52 1.57
N GLY A 275 -20.19 -1.48 2.08
CA GLY A 275 -20.07 -2.80 1.47
C GLY A 275 -18.64 -3.23 1.15
N SER A 276 -18.48 -4.49 0.82
CA SER A 276 -17.20 -5.16 0.57
C SER A 276 -16.51 -4.68 -0.70
N TRP A 277 -15.93 -3.51 -0.66
CA TRP A 277 -15.24 -2.91 -1.80
C TRP A 277 -13.95 -3.63 -2.20
N PHE A 278 -13.46 -4.58 -1.41
CA PHE A 278 -12.36 -5.44 -1.77
C PHE A 278 -12.57 -6.19 -3.10
N TYR A 279 -13.81 -6.58 -3.40
CA TYR A 279 -14.17 -7.33 -4.60
C TYR A 279 -15.05 -6.55 -5.58
N ASP A 280 -15.30 -5.26 -5.34
CA ASP A 280 -16.03 -4.43 -6.30
C ASP A 280 -15.06 -3.82 -7.33
N TYR A 281 -14.85 -4.58 -8.39
CA TYR A 281 -14.08 -4.19 -9.57
C TYR A 281 -14.97 -3.66 -10.71
N SER A 282 -16.18 -3.20 -10.41
CA SER A 282 -16.99 -2.53 -11.42
C SER A 282 -16.27 -1.27 -11.93
N GLU A 283 -16.37 -1.01 -13.23
CA GLU A 283 -15.78 0.17 -13.87
C GLU A 283 -16.12 1.46 -13.11
N GLN A 284 -17.38 1.61 -12.72
CA GLN A 284 -17.83 2.76 -11.93
C GLN A 284 -17.16 2.87 -10.56
N ALA A 285 -16.94 1.75 -9.88
CA ALA A 285 -16.25 1.76 -8.58
C ALA A 285 -14.78 2.11 -8.72
N ILE A 286 -14.12 1.61 -9.76
CA ILE A 286 -12.73 1.94 -10.07
C ILE A 286 -12.59 3.42 -10.41
N MET A 287 -13.44 3.96 -11.30
CA MET A 287 -13.41 5.37 -11.68
C MET A 287 -13.65 6.29 -10.49
N ARG A 288 -14.67 6.00 -9.65
CA ARG A 288 -14.88 6.79 -8.42
C ARG A 288 -13.68 6.81 -7.49
N ARG A 289 -13.01 5.65 -7.29
CA ARG A 289 -11.80 5.57 -6.45
C ARG A 289 -10.63 6.33 -7.05
N TRP A 290 -10.49 6.26 -8.37
CA TRP A 290 -9.48 7.02 -9.11
C TRP A 290 -9.66 8.52 -8.92
N ASP A 291 -10.89 9.03 -9.15
CA ASP A 291 -11.19 10.45 -9.01
C ASP A 291 -11.06 10.94 -7.56
N ALA A 292 -11.53 10.15 -6.60
CA ALA A 292 -11.39 10.44 -5.18
C ALA A 292 -9.91 10.49 -4.75
N GLY A 293 -9.09 9.53 -5.22
CA GLY A 293 -7.66 9.50 -4.97
C GLY A 293 -6.95 10.72 -5.57
N ALA A 294 -7.27 11.07 -6.81
CA ALA A 294 -6.71 12.23 -7.49
C ALA A 294 -7.09 13.55 -6.79
N SER A 295 -8.32 13.67 -6.29
CA SER A 295 -8.73 14.84 -5.50
C SER A 295 -7.93 14.97 -4.21
N LYS A 296 -7.85 13.89 -3.42
CA LYS A 296 -7.10 13.88 -2.15
C LYS A 296 -5.60 14.16 -2.34
N ALA A 297 -5.02 13.65 -3.42
CA ALA A 297 -3.62 13.94 -3.75
C ALA A 297 -3.41 15.42 -4.06
N ARG A 298 -4.31 16.06 -4.82
CA ARG A 298 -4.26 17.52 -5.10
C ARG A 298 -4.39 18.33 -3.82
N ASP A 299 -5.31 17.98 -2.94
CA ASP A 299 -5.51 18.66 -1.65
C ASP A 299 -4.27 18.59 -0.78
N ALA A 300 -3.66 17.40 -0.67
CA ALA A 300 -2.43 17.15 0.09
C ALA A 300 -1.24 17.94 -0.50
N LEU A 301 -1.08 17.97 -1.82
CA LEU A 301 -0.03 18.72 -2.49
C LEU A 301 -0.20 20.23 -2.31
N THR A 302 -1.42 20.75 -2.39
CA THR A 302 -1.73 22.16 -2.15
C THR A 302 -1.40 22.55 -0.71
N ALA A 303 -1.78 21.74 0.26
CA ALA A 303 -1.43 21.96 1.67
C ALA A 303 0.09 21.93 1.90
N LEU A 304 0.80 21.01 1.25
CA LEU A 304 2.25 20.93 1.31
C LEU A 304 2.93 22.17 0.74
N GLN A 305 2.51 22.65 -0.44
CA GLN A 305 3.02 23.85 -1.08
C GLN A 305 2.81 25.08 -0.19
N GLY A 306 1.62 25.24 0.39
CA GLY A 306 1.32 26.33 1.33
C GLY A 306 2.22 26.32 2.57
N ALA A 307 2.48 25.14 3.12
CA ALA A 307 3.36 24.99 4.28
C ALA A 307 4.85 25.28 3.95
N LEU A 308 5.31 24.94 2.75
CA LEU A 308 6.66 25.25 2.29
C LEU A 308 6.84 26.75 2.07
N ALA A 309 5.86 27.43 1.46
CA ALA A 309 5.88 28.87 1.26
C ALA A 309 5.90 29.66 2.58
N SER A 310 5.12 29.22 3.57
CA SER A 310 5.09 29.83 4.92
C SER A 310 6.44 29.70 5.65
N ASN A 311 7.12 28.56 5.51
CA ASN A 311 8.44 28.35 6.10
C ASN A 311 9.53 29.22 5.44
N GLN A 312 9.47 29.45 4.13
CA GLN A 312 10.39 30.34 3.43
C GLN A 312 10.19 31.80 3.85
N ALA A 313 8.95 32.24 4.00
CA ALA A 313 8.64 33.60 4.46
C ALA A 313 9.17 33.89 5.88
N THR A 314 9.10 32.92 6.79
CA THR A 314 9.65 33.05 8.16
C THR A 314 11.17 33.00 8.23
N SER A 315 11.83 32.33 7.27
CA SER A 315 13.30 32.26 7.20
C SER A 315 13.94 33.53 6.61
N THR A 316 13.22 34.30 5.82
CA THR A 316 13.72 35.56 5.18
C THR A 316 13.57 36.76 6.11
N THR A 317 12.91 36.60 7.25
CA THR A 317 12.65 37.70 8.21
C THR A 317 13.55 37.58 9.48
N ARG A 318 14.52 36.70 9.50
CA ARG A 318 15.59 36.57 10.51
C ARG A 318 16.94 36.88 9.86
#